data_c916f7bc3aad31bf03bc30d520b8db1d
#
_entry.id   c916f7bc3aad31bf03bc30d520b8db1d
#
_cell.length_a   1.000
_cell.length_b   1.000
_cell.length_c   1.000
_cell.angle_alpha   90.00
_cell.angle_beta   90.00
_cell.angle_gamma   90.00
#
_symmetry.space_group_name_H-M   'P 1'
#
loop_
_entity.id
_entity.type
_entity.pdbx_description
1 polymer ?
#
loop_
_entity_poly.entity_id
_entity_poly.type
_entity_poly.pdbx_seq_one_letter_code
_entity_poly.pdbx_strand_id
1 'polypeptide(L)'
;MKIRIGVGAAGASATPGALGELVTSIDELGFDSLWLSEVLTGPVLDPVVGLAWAGASNPRVKLGTTMLLPGRNVLRLAKQLASLEVLCHGRLLVTLVPGLTYPPEREAIGVDPKRRGAFIDEALPLLRRLWAGETVTHEGPAGNLQGVRLTPLPIQRPLEVWLGGTVPAALERCGRLSDGWLPSLCTPDEAAAGRAVIEKAAAEAGRSISAEHFGMSIGYAREAIDPATARTMAARRPRSLELTPVGLPALRQLIERFVAVGFSKFVVRPVVPPPSWHAELEALAGAVGDLQT
;
A
#
# COMPACT_ATOMS: atom_id res chain seq x y z
N MET A 1 20.64 5.50 -4.76
CA MET A 1 19.23 5.28 -4.36
C MET A 1 18.83 3.92 -4.89
N LYS A 2 18.36 3.04 -4.03
CA LYS A 2 17.97 1.67 -4.42
C LYS A 2 16.54 1.65 -4.95
N ILE A 3 16.36 1.33 -6.24
CA ILE A 3 15.05 1.25 -6.88
C ILE A 3 14.49 -0.17 -6.69
N ARG A 4 13.24 -0.27 -6.25
CA ARG A 4 12.52 -1.54 -6.00
C ARG A 4 11.17 -1.50 -6.69
N ILE A 5 10.85 -2.57 -7.41
CA ILE A 5 9.57 -2.72 -8.10
C ILE A 5 8.83 -3.91 -7.48
N GLY A 6 7.70 -3.62 -6.86
CA GLY A 6 6.75 -4.61 -6.38
C GLY A 6 5.56 -4.71 -7.32
N VAL A 7 4.88 -5.84 -7.29
CA VAL A 7 3.73 -6.13 -8.13
C VAL A 7 2.46 -6.16 -7.30
N GLY A 8 1.48 -5.36 -7.69
CA GLY A 8 0.15 -5.36 -7.11
C GLY A 8 -0.77 -6.39 -7.80
N ALA A 9 -1.48 -7.18 -7.02
CA ALA A 9 -2.48 -8.09 -7.55
C ALA A 9 -3.68 -7.32 -8.16
N ALA A 10 -4.22 -7.88 -9.23
CA ALA A 10 -5.49 -7.46 -9.84
C ALA A 10 -6.59 -8.52 -9.55
N GLY A 11 -7.82 -8.27 -9.99
CA GLY A 11 -8.96 -9.12 -9.69
C GLY A 11 -8.81 -10.60 -10.05
N ALA A 12 -8.01 -10.93 -11.07
CA ALA A 12 -7.73 -12.33 -11.46
C ALA A 12 -6.97 -13.13 -10.38
N SER A 13 -6.39 -12.48 -9.37
CA SER A 13 -5.64 -13.15 -8.29
C SER A 13 -6.54 -13.70 -7.16
N ALA A 14 -7.87 -13.66 -7.32
CA ALA A 14 -8.81 -14.10 -6.30
C ALA A 14 -8.99 -15.63 -6.20
N THR A 15 -8.17 -16.43 -6.89
CA THR A 15 -8.15 -17.89 -6.77
C THR A 15 -6.78 -18.36 -6.28
N PRO A 16 -6.69 -19.50 -5.56
CA PRO A 16 -5.41 -20.03 -5.08
C PRO A 16 -4.40 -20.26 -6.22
N GLY A 17 -4.85 -20.76 -7.37
CA GLY A 17 -3.98 -21.00 -8.52
C GLY A 17 -3.39 -19.72 -9.09
N ALA A 18 -4.22 -18.70 -9.32
CA ALA A 18 -3.76 -17.41 -9.86
C ALA A 18 -2.87 -16.66 -8.87
N LEU A 19 -3.18 -16.70 -7.57
CA LEU A 19 -2.31 -16.12 -6.55
C LEU A 19 -0.97 -16.86 -6.47
N GLY A 20 -0.99 -18.19 -6.59
CA GLY A 20 0.23 -19.02 -6.61
C GLY A 20 1.13 -18.71 -7.80
N GLU A 21 0.55 -18.65 -9.00
CA GLU A 21 1.28 -18.23 -10.20
C GLU A 21 1.92 -16.85 -10.02
N LEU A 22 1.15 -15.88 -9.51
CA LEU A 22 1.67 -14.53 -9.25
C LEU A 22 2.84 -14.54 -8.27
N VAL A 23 2.72 -15.22 -7.12
CA VAL A 23 3.78 -15.30 -6.11
C VAL A 23 5.04 -15.95 -6.66
N THR A 24 4.89 -17.07 -7.39
CA THR A 24 6.01 -17.79 -8.00
C THR A 24 6.70 -16.92 -9.05
N SER A 25 5.93 -16.27 -9.93
CA SER A 25 6.49 -15.42 -10.99
C SER A 25 7.20 -14.17 -10.44
N ILE A 26 6.70 -13.58 -9.34
CA ILE A 26 7.39 -12.47 -8.64
C ILE A 26 8.78 -12.91 -8.18
N ASP A 27 8.88 -14.09 -7.58
CA ASP A 27 10.14 -14.63 -7.06
C ASP A 27 11.12 -15.00 -8.19
N GLU A 28 10.65 -15.72 -9.20
CA GLU A 28 11.46 -16.19 -10.33
C GLU A 28 12.01 -15.04 -11.20
N LEU A 29 11.19 -14.00 -11.39
CA LEU A 29 11.54 -12.84 -12.22
C LEU A 29 12.20 -11.70 -11.44
N GLY A 30 12.44 -11.89 -10.14
CA GLY A 30 13.22 -10.99 -9.31
C GLY A 30 12.52 -9.68 -8.92
N PHE A 31 11.19 -9.64 -8.91
CA PHE A 31 10.48 -8.48 -8.37
C PHE A 31 10.58 -8.41 -6.84
N ASP A 32 10.63 -7.19 -6.28
CA ASP A 32 10.89 -6.98 -4.86
C ASP A 32 9.78 -7.50 -3.94
N SER A 33 8.53 -7.42 -4.35
CA SER A 33 7.41 -7.68 -3.42
C SER A 33 6.08 -7.94 -4.11
N LEU A 34 5.22 -8.74 -3.47
CA LEU A 34 3.78 -8.85 -3.77
C LEU A 34 3.00 -7.80 -2.98
N TRP A 35 2.01 -7.15 -3.59
CA TRP A 35 1.12 -6.19 -2.92
C TRP A 35 -0.35 -6.54 -3.10
N LEU A 36 -1.07 -6.61 -1.95
CA LEU A 36 -2.52 -6.74 -1.92
C LEU A 36 -3.13 -5.48 -1.32
N SER A 37 -4.02 -4.84 -2.08
CA SER A 37 -4.74 -3.66 -1.62
C SER A 37 -6.16 -4.03 -1.19
N GLU A 38 -6.62 -3.46 -0.09
CA GLU A 38 -7.99 -3.63 0.37
C GLU A 38 -8.97 -2.87 -0.51
N VAL A 39 -9.90 -3.60 -1.11
CA VAL A 39 -11.04 -3.09 -1.85
C VAL A 39 -12.26 -3.90 -1.41
N LEU A 40 -13.07 -3.34 -0.52
CA LEU A 40 -14.09 -4.09 0.22
C LEU A 40 -15.14 -4.76 -0.67
N THR A 41 -15.52 -4.12 -1.76
CA THR A 41 -16.53 -4.63 -2.72
C THR A 41 -15.91 -5.01 -4.07
N GLY A 42 -14.58 -5.04 -4.16
CA GLY A 42 -13.86 -5.42 -5.38
C GLY A 42 -13.61 -6.93 -5.48
N PRO A 43 -13.31 -7.44 -6.68
CA PRO A 43 -13.03 -8.86 -6.91
C PRO A 43 -11.57 -9.19 -6.53
N VAL A 44 -11.14 -8.80 -5.34
CA VAL A 44 -9.80 -9.05 -4.81
C VAL A 44 -9.88 -9.72 -3.44
N LEU A 45 -8.86 -10.48 -3.07
CA LEU A 45 -8.78 -11.10 -1.75
C LEU A 45 -8.58 -10.05 -0.66
N ASP A 46 -9.11 -10.33 0.54
CA ASP A 46 -8.69 -9.59 1.74
C ASP A 46 -7.17 -9.69 1.88
N PRO A 47 -6.46 -8.56 2.08
CA PRO A 47 -5.01 -8.55 2.07
C PRO A 47 -4.39 -9.38 3.19
N VAL A 48 -4.98 -9.44 4.40
CA VAL A 48 -4.43 -10.24 5.50
C VAL A 48 -4.52 -11.73 5.18
N VAL A 49 -5.66 -12.17 4.65
CA VAL A 49 -5.89 -13.57 4.28
C VAL A 49 -4.99 -13.98 3.10
N GLY A 50 -4.97 -13.16 2.04
CA GLY A 50 -4.16 -13.43 0.85
C GLY A 50 -2.66 -13.43 1.13
N LEU A 51 -2.17 -12.48 1.94
CA LEU A 51 -0.75 -12.41 2.29
C LEU A 51 -0.32 -13.52 3.27
N ALA A 52 -1.20 -13.96 4.17
CA ALA A 52 -0.91 -15.12 5.02
C ALA A 52 -0.72 -16.38 4.18
N TRP A 53 -1.57 -16.58 3.17
CA TRP A 53 -1.43 -17.68 2.23
C TRP A 53 -0.16 -17.56 1.38
N ALA A 54 0.11 -16.38 0.81
CA ALA A 54 1.30 -16.11 0.01
C ALA A 54 2.60 -16.29 0.81
N GLY A 55 2.62 -15.83 2.07
CA GLY A 55 3.76 -15.97 2.96
C GLY A 55 4.09 -17.42 3.34
N ALA A 56 3.07 -18.26 3.46
CA ALA A 56 3.23 -19.70 3.65
C ALA A 56 3.70 -20.42 2.39
N SER A 57 3.30 -19.92 1.21
CA SER A 57 3.64 -20.52 -0.09
C SER A 57 5.05 -20.17 -0.57
N ASN A 58 5.57 -19.00 -0.18
CA ASN A 58 6.91 -18.54 -0.61
C ASN A 58 7.66 -17.85 0.55
N PRO A 59 8.87 -18.33 0.91
CA PRO A 59 9.64 -17.77 2.03
C PRO A 59 10.51 -16.55 1.68
N ARG A 60 10.59 -16.13 0.43
CA ARG A 60 11.52 -15.07 -0.04
C ARG A 60 10.83 -13.75 -0.36
N VAL A 61 9.69 -13.80 -1.05
CA VAL A 61 8.97 -12.61 -1.51
C VAL A 61 8.55 -11.74 -0.33
N LYS A 62 8.81 -10.44 -0.39
CA LYS A 62 8.25 -9.48 0.57
C LYS A 62 6.75 -9.30 0.31
N LEU A 63 6.01 -9.05 1.36
CA LEU A 63 4.55 -9.02 1.34
C LEU A 63 4.05 -7.63 1.72
N GLY A 64 3.51 -6.91 0.75
CA GLY A 64 3.02 -5.55 0.92
C GLY A 64 1.50 -5.49 1.01
N THR A 65 0.99 -4.60 1.85
CA THR A 65 -0.44 -4.32 1.91
C THR A 65 -0.73 -2.83 1.91
N THR A 66 -1.85 -2.47 1.28
CA THR A 66 -2.48 -1.15 1.43
C THR A 66 -3.86 -1.36 2.02
N MET A 67 -4.06 -0.92 3.27
CA MET A 67 -5.28 -1.16 4.05
C MET A 67 -5.94 0.14 4.48
N LEU A 68 -7.27 0.09 4.57
CA LEU A 68 -8.07 1.14 5.16
C LEU A 68 -7.89 1.13 6.69
N LEU A 69 -7.49 2.24 7.30
CA LEU A 69 -7.39 2.32 8.76
C LEU A 69 -8.70 2.76 9.42
N PRO A 70 -9.44 3.79 8.93
CA PRO A 70 -10.71 4.17 9.51
C PRO A 70 -11.77 3.05 9.43
N GLY A 71 -12.57 2.93 10.48
CA GLY A 71 -13.58 1.88 10.60
C GLY A 71 -13.05 0.55 11.19
N ARG A 72 -11.78 0.47 11.51
CA ARG A 72 -11.18 -0.73 12.14
C ARG A 72 -11.07 -0.59 13.65
N ASN A 73 -11.27 -1.70 14.34
CA ASN A 73 -10.86 -1.80 15.74
C ASN A 73 -9.32 -1.92 15.79
N VAL A 74 -8.68 -0.97 16.45
CA VAL A 74 -7.20 -0.86 16.48
C VAL A 74 -6.53 -2.08 17.10
N LEU A 75 -7.10 -2.65 18.19
CA LEU A 75 -6.53 -3.83 18.83
C LEU A 75 -6.60 -5.07 17.92
N ARG A 76 -7.72 -5.26 17.22
CA ARG A 76 -7.84 -6.35 16.25
C ARG A 76 -6.85 -6.20 15.11
N LEU A 77 -6.72 -4.99 14.57
CA LEU A 77 -5.74 -4.70 13.50
C LEU A 77 -4.31 -4.93 13.97
N ALA A 78 -3.96 -4.43 15.18
CA ALA A 78 -2.64 -4.66 15.77
C ALA A 78 -2.32 -6.14 15.87
N LYS A 79 -3.28 -6.96 16.34
CA LYS A 79 -3.13 -8.41 16.45
C LYS A 79 -2.98 -9.08 15.09
N GLN A 80 -3.80 -8.71 14.11
CA GLN A 80 -3.75 -9.28 12.76
C GLN A 80 -2.41 -9.03 12.09
N LEU A 81 -1.94 -7.77 12.08
CA LEU A 81 -0.67 -7.42 11.45
C LEU A 81 0.54 -7.99 12.19
N ALA A 82 0.54 -8.03 13.52
CA ALA A 82 1.60 -8.67 14.28
C ALA A 82 1.66 -10.18 14.04
N SER A 83 0.50 -10.86 13.91
CA SER A 83 0.45 -12.27 13.59
C SER A 83 0.95 -12.56 12.18
N LEU A 84 0.51 -11.75 11.20
CA LEU A 84 0.96 -11.85 9.81
C LEU A 84 2.47 -11.62 9.71
N GLU A 85 3.01 -10.62 10.42
CA GLU A 85 4.44 -10.31 10.46
C GLU A 85 5.27 -11.46 10.99
N VAL A 86 4.81 -12.13 12.04
CA VAL A 86 5.45 -13.34 12.58
C VAL A 86 5.42 -14.49 11.56
N LEU A 87 4.25 -14.76 10.94
CA LEU A 87 4.09 -15.79 9.93
C LEU A 87 4.92 -15.53 8.67
N CYS A 88 5.13 -14.29 8.33
CA CYS A 88 5.94 -13.85 7.19
C CYS A 88 7.42 -13.65 7.52
N HIS A 89 7.87 -14.00 8.73
CA HIS A 89 9.27 -13.91 9.16
C HIS A 89 9.88 -12.50 8.93
N GLY A 90 9.15 -11.44 9.29
CA GLY A 90 9.65 -10.06 9.19
C GLY A 90 9.66 -9.46 7.78
N ARG A 91 8.87 -9.99 6.84
CA ARG A 91 8.82 -9.52 5.44
C ARG A 91 7.62 -8.65 5.10
N LEU A 92 6.84 -8.23 6.10
CA LEU A 92 5.64 -7.45 5.89
C LEU A 92 5.97 -5.96 5.64
N LEU A 93 5.32 -5.38 4.64
CA LEU A 93 5.34 -3.96 4.30
C LEU A 93 3.92 -3.41 4.47
N VAL A 94 3.74 -2.43 5.35
CA VAL A 94 2.39 -1.93 5.68
C VAL A 94 2.20 -0.51 5.17
N THR A 95 1.15 -0.31 4.37
CA THR A 95 0.65 1.03 4.04
C THR A 95 -0.77 1.18 4.55
N LEU A 96 -1.02 2.22 5.35
CA LEU A 96 -2.34 2.55 5.85
C LEU A 96 -2.86 3.80 5.14
N VAL A 97 -4.13 3.78 4.75
CA VAL A 97 -4.76 4.86 4.00
C VAL A 97 -6.09 5.29 4.62
N PRO A 98 -6.49 6.57 4.47
CA PRO A 98 -7.80 7.01 4.90
C PRO A 98 -8.94 6.41 4.06
N GLY A 99 -8.69 6.07 2.80
CA GLY A 99 -9.57 5.39 1.86
C GLY A 99 -11.02 5.87 1.85
N LEU A 100 -11.95 4.95 1.52
CA LEU A 100 -13.41 5.12 1.61
C LEU A 100 -13.92 6.34 0.82
N THR A 101 -13.37 6.54 -0.38
CA THR A 101 -13.84 7.56 -1.32
C THR A 101 -15.10 7.12 -2.06
N TYR A 102 -15.29 5.79 -2.21
CA TYR A 102 -16.48 5.21 -2.82
C TYR A 102 -17.63 5.17 -1.80
N PRO A 103 -18.74 5.92 -2.05
CA PRO A 103 -19.78 6.10 -1.05
C PRO A 103 -20.40 4.82 -0.50
N PRO A 104 -20.73 3.77 -1.31
CA PRO A 104 -21.33 2.55 -0.80
C PRO A 104 -20.45 1.83 0.23
N GLU A 105 -19.15 1.78 0.01
CA GLU A 105 -18.20 1.16 0.98
C GLU A 105 -18.11 1.99 2.27
N ARG A 106 -18.05 3.30 2.13
CA ARG A 106 -17.99 4.23 3.27
C ARG A 106 -19.24 4.14 4.16
N GLU A 107 -20.40 4.12 3.54
CA GLU A 107 -21.68 4.04 4.23
C GLU A 107 -21.84 2.69 4.95
N ALA A 108 -21.46 1.59 4.28
CA ALA A 108 -21.50 0.26 4.86
C ALA A 108 -20.62 0.11 6.12
N ILE A 109 -19.48 0.82 6.18
CA ILE A 109 -18.59 0.81 7.34
C ILE A 109 -19.00 1.84 8.41
N GLY A 110 -19.85 2.82 8.05
CA GLY A 110 -20.28 3.87 8.97
C GLY A 110 -19.19 4.90 9.32
N VAL A 111 -18.24 5.13 8.41
CA VAL A 111 -17.14 6.09 8.64
C VAL A 111 -17.52 7.49 8.18
N ASP A 112 -17.45 8.45 9.09
CA ASP A 112 -17.55 9.87 8.76
C ASP A 112 -16.31 10.34 7.97
N PRO A 113 -16.48 10.83 6.73
CA PRO A 113 -15.38 11.29 5.90
C PRO A 113 -14.55 12.41 6.54
N LYS A 114 -15.17 13.24 7.35
CA LYS A 114 -14.50 14.38 8.01
C LYS A 114 -13.62 13.95 9.18
N ARG A 115 -13.88 12.79 9.77
CA ARG A 115 -13.16 12.27 10.94
C ARG A 115 -12.05 11.29 10.60
N ARG A 116 -11.92 10.87 9.34
CA ARG A 116 -10.93 9.85 8.90
C ARG A 116 -9.49 10.23 9.27
N GLY A 117 -9.13 11.49 9.06
CA GLY A 117 -7.78 11.98 9.40
C GLY A 117 -7.50 11.95 10.88
N ALA A 118 -8.39 12.50 11.70
CA ALA A 118 -8.26 12.49 13.16
C ALA A 118 -8.20 11.06 13.72
N PHE A 119 -8.95 10.12 13.13
CA PHE A 119 -8.85 8.71 13.51
C PHE A 119 -7.45 8.14 13.28
N ILE A 120 -6.80 8.47 12.14
CA ILE A 120 -5.43 8.02 11.87
C ILE A 120 -4.43 8.65 12.83
N ASP A 121 -4.61 9.95 13.15
CA ASP A 121 -3.75 10.68 14.10
C ASP A 121 -3.75 10.02 15.50
N GLU A 122 -4.84 9.39 15.88
CA GLU A 122 -4.98 8.68 17.16
C GLU A 122 -4.60 7.20 17.06
N ALA A 123 -5.05 6.50 16.01
CA ALA A 123 -4.90 5.06 15.85
C ALA A 123 -3.45 4.63 15.59
N LEU A 124 -2.69 5.38 14.78
CA LEU A 124 -1.32 4.97 14.41
C LEU A 124 -0.37 4.99 15.61
N PRO A 125 -0.34 6.02 16.48
CA PRO A 125 0.42 5.96 17.73
C PRO A 125 0.03 4.79 18.63
N LEU A 126 -1.28 4.47 18.73
CA LEU A 126 -1.74 3.32 19.51
C LEU A 126 -1.24 1.99 18.95
N LEU A 127 -1.29 1.79 17.62
CA LEU A 127 -0.73 0.62 16.96
C LEU A 127 0.75 0.46 17.32
N ARG A 128 1.54 1.54 17.25
CA ARG A 128 2.98 1.52 17.57
C ARG A 128 3.24 1.13 19.03
N ARG A 129 2.49 1.68 19.98
CA ARG A 129 2.60 1.32 21.39
C ARG A 129 2.27 -0.15 21.66
N LEU A 130 1.20 -0.67 21.03
CA LEU A 130 0.83 -2.08 21.12
C LEU A 130 1.92 -2.98 20.56
N TRP A 131 2.49 -2.65 19.38
CA TRP A 131 3.57 -3.41 18.76
C TRP A 131 4.91 -3.30 19.49
N ALA A 132 5.13 -2.22 20.22
CA ALA A 132 6.27 -2.09 21.15
C ALA A 132 6.14 -2.98 22.40
N GLY A 133 4.97 -3.59 22.63
CA GLY A 133 4.70 -4.44 23.78
C GLY A 133 4.37 -3.67 25.06
N GLU A 134 3.98 -2.40 24.94
CA GLU A 134 3.53 -1.60 26.06
C GLU A 134 2.21 -2.13 26.63
N THR A 135 1.99 -1.87 27.91
CA THR A 135 0.65 -1.97 28.52
C THR A 135 -0.10 -0.67 28.23
N VAL A 136 -1.12 -0.74 27.40
CA VAL A 136 -1.81 0.44 26.86
C VAL A 136 -3.15 0.64 27.57
N THR A 137 -3.33 1.83 28.14
CA THR A 137 -4.62 2.40 28.55
C THR A 137 -4.89 3.59 27.64
N HIS A 138 -6.09 3.64 27.06
CA HIS A 138 -6.53 4.68 26.13
C HIS A 138 -8.05 4.74 26.09
N GLU A 139 -8.59 5.94 25.98
CA GLU A 139 -10.01 6.19 25.74
C GLU A 139 -10.16 7.21 24.61
N GLY A 140 -10.90 6.85 23.56
CA GLY A 140 -11.08 7.74 22.41
C GLY A 140 -11.73 7.04 21.19
N PRO A 141 -11.88 7.76 20.09
CA PRO A 141 -12.45 7.24 18.84
C PRO A 141 -11.75 6.00 18.27
N ALA A 142 -10.45 5.83 18.52
CA ALA A 142 -9.70 4.67 18.08
C ALA A 142 -9.93 3.42 18.94
N GLY A 143 -10.62 3.56 20.09
CA GLY A 143 -11.03 2.47 20.97
C GLY A 143 -10.80 2.76 22.44
N ASN A 144 -11.42 1.94 23.29
CA ASN A 144 -11.22 1.98 24.74
C ASN A 144 -10.40 0.76 25.15
N LEU A 145 -9.17 1.00 25.59
CA LEU A 145 -8.23 -0.01 26.07
C LEU A 145 -7.95 0.24 27.55
N GLN A 146 -7.99 -0.81 28.36
CA GLN A 146 -7.72 -0.74 29.81
C GLN A 146 -6.64 -1.76 30.17
N GLY A 147 -5.40 -1.29 30.29
CA GLY A 147 -4.26 -2.14 30.64
C GLY A 147 -3.98 -3.27 29.64
N VAL A 148 -4.24 -3.04 28.36
CA VAL A 148 -4.11 -4.06 27.31
C VAL A 148 -2.67 -4.18 26.86
N ARG A 149 -2.19 -5.42 26.75
CA ARG A 149 -0.87 -5.76 26.18
C ARG A 149 -1.03 -6.75 25.04
N LEU A 150 -0.30 -6.50 23.92
CA LEU A 150 -0.34 -7.34 22.74
C LEU A 150 0.67 -8.50 22.81
N THR A 151 0.29 -9.66 22.31
CA THR A 151 1.18 -10.80 22.00
C THR A 151 0.56 -11.64 20.89
N PRO A 152 1.34 -12.20 19.90
CA PRO A 152 2.75 -11.95 19.70
C PRO A 152 3.06 -10.52 19.31
N LEU A 153 4.30 -10.09 19.44
CA LEU A 153 4.81 -8.84 18.90
C LEU A 153 5.33 -9.06 17.47
N PRO A 154 5.36 -8.02 16.61
CA PRO A 154 6.04 -8.11 15.33
C PRO A 154 7.52 -8.49 15.46
N ILE A 155 8.09 -9.08 14.42
CA ILE A 155 9.53 -9.36 14.34
C ILE A 155 10.29 -8.05 14.08
N GLN A 156 9.82 -7.24 13.12
CA GLN A 156 10.35 -5.90 12.87
C GLN A 156 10.08 -4.98 14.07
N ARG A 157 11.10 -4.27 14.54
CA ARG A 157 11.00 -3.37 15.70
C ARG A 157 11.72 -2.06 15.43
N PRO A 158 11.01 -1.02 15.04
CA PRO A 158 9.55 -0.93 14.87
C PRO A 158 9.06 -1.65 13.60
N LEU A 159 7.79 -2.07 13.59
CA LEU A 159 7.10 -2.40 12.36
C LEU A 159 6.83 -1.09 11.63
N GLU A 160 7.44 -0.93 10.46
CA GLU A 160 7.29 0.29 9.66
C GLU A 160 5.88 0.42 9.08
N VAL A 161 5.35 1.63 9.14
CA VAL A 161 4.05 1.99 8.56
C VAL A 161 4.20 3.18 7.64
N TRP A 162 3.91 2.95 6.37
CA TRP A 162 3.79 4.01 5.39
C TRP A 162 2.35 4.54 5.35
N LEU A 163 2.17 5.79 4.98
CA LEU A 163 0.86 6.37 4.74
C LEU A 163 0.66 6.69 3.26
N GLY A 164 -0.61 6.68 2.85
CA GLY A 164 -1.04 7.17 1.55
C GLY A 164 -1.84 8.47 1.67
N GLY A 165 -2.28 8.98 0.51
CA GLY A 165 -3.06 10.22 0.40
C GLY A 165 -2.22 11.39 -0.12
N THR A 166 -2.90 12.35 -0.77
CA THR A 166 -2.27 13.46 -1.50
C THR A 166 -2.80 14.84 -1.10
N VAL A 167 -3.83 14.90 -0.23
CA VAL A 167 -4.35 16.17 0.27
C VAL A 167 -3.41 16.77 1.33
N PRO A 168 -3.33 18.11 1.48
CA PRO A 168 -2.36 18.75 2.39
C PRO A 168 -2.33 18.16 3.80
N ALA A 169 -3.48 18.00 4.44
CA ALA A 169 -3.56 17.41 5.78
C ALA A 169 -3.07 15.94 5.85
N ALA A 170 -3.14 15.16 4.76
CA ALA A 170 -2.59 13.82 4.70
C ALA A 170 -1.06 13.83 4.53
N LEU A 171 -0.52 14.79 3.77
CA LEU A 171 0.93 14.98 3.62
C LEU A 171 1.57 15.42 4.94
N GLU A 172 1.00 16.41 5.63
CA GLU A 172 1.46 16.84 6.96
C GLU A 172 1.43 15.69 7.98
N ARG A 173 0.34 14.90 7.99
CA ARG A 173 0.23 13.70 8.83
C ARG A 173 1.30 12.67 8.49
N CYS A 174 1.57 12.46 7.21
CA CYS A 174 2.61 11.55 6.76
C CYS A 174 3.96 11.96 7.36
N GLY A 175 4.36 13.23 7.26
CA GLY A 175 5.58 13.74 7.87
C GLY A 175 5.64 13.53 9.38
N ARG A 176 4.56 13.84 10.08
CA ARG A 176 4.50 13.74 11.55
C ARG A 176 4.49 12.29 12.08
N LEU A 177 3.90 11.35 11.37
CA LEU A 177 3.54 10.04 11.96
C LEU A 177 4.07 8.82 11.20
N SER A 178 4.41 8.90 9.91
CA SER A 178 4.75 7.71 9.12
C SER A 178 6.25 7.48 8.97
N ASP A 179 6.60 6.30 8.51
CA ASP A 179 7.97 5.92 8.17
C ASP A 179 8.24 6.05 6.67
N GLY A 180 7.19 6.27 5.85
CA GLY A 180 7.27 6.45 4.42
C GLY A 180 5.96 6.89 3.80
N TRP A 181 5.98 7.17 2.50
CA TRP A 181 4.82 7.62 1.74
C TRP A 181 4.62 6.80 0.47
N LEU A 182 3.41 6.23 0.31
CA LEU A 182 3.01 5.47 -0.88
C LEU A 182 1.69 6.02 -1.43
N PRO A 183 1.70 7.13 -2.17
CA PRO A 183 0.53 7.66 -2.83
C PRO A 183 0.16 6.86 -4.07
N SER A 184 -0.99 7.21 -4.63
CA SER A 184 -1.45 6.81 -5.96
C SER A 184 -2.12 7.99 -6.64
N LEU A 185 -2.26 7.94 -7.95
CA LEU A 185 -3.00 8.93 -8.74
C LEU A 185 -2.53 10.38 -8.55
N CYS A 186 -1.23 10.60 -8.58
CA CYS A 186 -0.61 11.91 -8.70
C CYS A 186 0.46 11.89 -9.80
N THR A 187 0.76 13.07 -10.35
CA THR A 187 1.85 13.26 -11.32
C THR A 187 3.20 13.30 -10.60
N PRO A 188 4.34 13.16 -11.32
CA PRO A 188 5.66 13.36 -10.73
C PRO A 188 5.84 14.73 -10.07
N ASP A 189 5.31 15.79 -10.67
CA ASP A 189 5.39 17.15 -10.11
C ASP A 189 4.58 17.29 -8.81
N GLU A 190 3.35 16.76 -8.79
CA GLU A 190 2.53 16.69 -7.57
C GLU A 190 3.22 15.85 -6.48
N ALA A 191 3.88 14.77 -6.87
CA ALA A 191 4.62 13.91 -5.96
C ALA A 191 5.85 14.62 -5.38
N ALA A 192 6.60 15.35 -6.18
CA ALA A 192 7.73 16.17 -5.72
C ALA A 192 7.28 17.25 -4.73
N ALA A 193 6.21 17.97 -5.06
CA ALA A 193 5.62 18.98 -4.17
C ALA A 193 5.12 18.34 -2.85
N GLY A 194 4.44 17.19 -2.94
CA GLY A 194 3.97 16.44 -1.77
C GLY A 194 5.11 15.97 -0.86
N ARG A 195 6.21 15.47 -1.45
CA ARG A 195 7.41 15.08 -0.72
C ARG A 195 7.99 16.24 0.07
N ALA A 196 8.11 17.44 -0.52
CA ALA A 196 8.62 18.62 0.17
C ALA A 196 7.76 18.99 1.39
N VAL A 197 6.43 18.90 1.28
CA VAL A 197 5.51 19.11 2.42
C VAL A 197 5.74 18.06 3.52
N ILE A 198 5.89 16.81 3.14
CA ILE A 198 6.14 15.69 4.09
C ILE A 198 7.46 15.89 4.82
N GLU A 199 8.55 16.18 4.09
CA GLU A 199 9.88 16.39 4.68
C GLU A 199 9.89 17.59 5.65
N LYS A 200 9.22 18.70 5.28
CA LYS A 200 9.02 19.86 6.15
C LYS A 200 8.27 19.48 7.43
N ALA A 201 7.12 18.82 7.32
CA ALA A 201 6.32 18.41 8.48
C ALA A 201 7.05 17.39 9.38
N ALA A 202 7.88 16.51 8.80
CA ALA A 202 8.75 15.61 9.56
C ALA A 202 9.79 16.39 10.36
N ALA A 203 10.48 17.33 9.75
CA ALA A 203 11.49 18.18 10.42
C ALA A 203 10.87 19.01 11.56
N GLU A 204 9.70 19.60 11.35
CA GLU A 204 8.94 20.33 12.38
C GLU A 204 8.53 19.44 13.56
N ALA A 205 8.32 18.14 13.30
CA ALA A 205 8.04 17.13 14.34
C ALA A 205 9.30 16.50 14.96
N GLY A 206 10.50 17.01 14.65
CA GLY A 206 11.78 16.47 15.13
C GLY A 206 12.11 15.09 14.55
N ARG A 207 11.62 14.76 13.35
CA ARG A 207 11.80 13.48 12.67
C ARG A 207 12.43 13.65 11.29
N SER A 208 12.84 12.53 10.71
CA SER A 208 13.18 12.43 9.29
C SER A 208 12.56 11.16 8.70
N ILE A 209 12.30 11.17 7.41
CA ILE A 209 11.90 10.00 6.63
C ILE A 209 13.06 9.64 5.71
N SER A 210 13.41 8.36 5.64
CA SER A 210 14.47 7.90 4.73
C SER A 210 14.16 8.29 3.29
N ALA A 211 15.16 8.74 2.55
CA ALA A 211 15.03 9.07 1.13
C ALA A 211 14.54 7.88 0.29
N GLU A 212 14.75 6.64 0.75
CA GLU A 212 14.28 5.42 0.11
C GLU A 212 12.84 5.03 0.49
N HIS A 213 12.19 5.77 1.39
CA HIS A 213 10.83 5.50 1.84
C HIS A 213 9.78 6.40 1.15
N PHE A 214 10.07 6.84 -0.07
CA PHE A 214 9.11 7.49 -0.96
C PHE A 214 8.83 6.56 -2.13
N GLY A 215 7.62 6.05 -2.20
CA GLY A 215 7.16 5.13 -3.22
C GLY A 215 5.96 5.66 -3.99
N MET A 216 5.59 4.95 -5.05
CA MET A 216 4.42 5.27 -5.88
C MET A 216 3.66 4.02 -6.26
N SER A 217 2.34 4.00 -6.08
CA SER A 217 1.47 2.95 -6.58
C SER A 217 0.90 3.35 -7.95
N ILE A 218 1.25 2.58 -8.99
CA ILE A 218 0.93 2.87 -10.39
C ILE A 218 0.04 1.76 -10.95
N GLY A 219 -1.19 2.10 -11.35
CA GLY A 219 -1.97 1.24 -12.23
C GLY A 219 -1.52 1.43 -13.67
N TYR A 220 -1.40 0.36 -14.45
CA TYR A 220 -1.08 0.43 -15.89
C TYR A 220 -2.00 -0.47 -16.70
N ALA A 221 -2.16 -0.16 -17.98
CA ALA A 221 -2.85 -1.00 -18.95
C ALA A 221 -1.86 -1.44 -20.05
N ARG A 222 -1.97 -2.69 -20.54
CA ARG A 222 -1.16 -3.16 -21.68
C ARG A 222 -1.61 -2.54 -22.98
N GLU A 223 -2.89 -2.35 -23.11
CA GLU A 223 -3.58 -1.84 -24.30
C GLU A 223 -4.63 -0.81 -23.91
N ALA A 224 -5.31 -0.26 -24.90
CA ALA A 224 -6.39 0.68 -24.67
C ALA A 224 -7.48 0.08 -23.73
N ILE A 225 -7.86 0.83 -22.72
CA ILE A 225 -8.84 0.39 -21.73
C ILE A 225 -10.23 0.41 -22.40
N ASP A 226 -10.95 -0.71 -22.32
CA ASP A 226 -12.30 -0.80 -22.88
C ASP A 226 -13.27 0.15 -22.16
N PRO A 227 -14.37 0.59 -22.83
CA PRO A 227 -15.26 1.60 -22.28
C PRO A 227 -15.99 1.19 -20.98
N ALA A 228 -16.21 -0.11 -20.73
CA ALA A 228 -16.89 -0.57 -19.51
C ALA A 228 -15.93 -0.51 -18.32
N THR A 229 -14.70 -0.99 -18.50
CA THR A 229 -13.61 -0.86 -17.51
C THR A 229 -13.30 0.61 -17.23
N ALA A 230 -13.22 1.45 -18.26
CA ALA A 230 -12.99 2.89 -18.13
C ALA A 230 -14.06 3.58 -17.26
N ARG A 231 -15.34 3.28 -17.50
CA ARG A 231 -16.44 3.80 -16.67
C ARG A 231 -16.32 3.38 -15.22
N THR A 232 -16.01 2.10 -14.96
CA THR A 232 -15.85 1.56 -13.60
C THR A 232 -14.69 2.23 -12.87
N MET A 233 -13.57 2.42 -13.53
CA MET A 233 -12.39 3.11 -12.98
C MET A 233 -12.72 4.57 -12.64
N ALA A 234 -13.34 5.31 -13.56
CA ALA A 234 -13.70 6.71 -13.36
C ALA A 234 -14.72 6.90 -12.23
N ALA A 235 -15.69 6.00 -12.10
CA ALA A 235 -16.70 6.04 -11.03
C ALA A 235 -16.07 5.87 -9.64
N ARG A 236 -15.02 5.04 -9.51
CA ARG A 236 -14.33 4.82 -8.24
C ARG A 236 -13.28 5.89 -7.96
N ARG A 237 -12.56 6.34 -8.99
CA ARG A 237 -11.45 7.30 -8.90
C ARG A 237 -11.38 8.16 -10.18
N PRO A 238 -11.91 9.37 -10.19
CA PRO A 238 -12.05 10.20 -11.41
C PRO A 238 -10.75 10.41 -12.20
N ARG A 239 -9.61 10.57 -11.53
CA ARG A 239 -8.31 10.78 -12.20
C ARG A 239 -7.63 9.49 -12.70
N SER A 240 -8.23 8.32 -12.46
CA SER A 240 -7.56 7.03 -12.77
C SER A 240 -7.26 6.84 -14.26
N LEU A 241 -8.14 7.29 -15.14
CA LEU A 241 -7.92 7.16 -16.59
C LEU A 241 -6.81 8.08 -17.10
N GLU A 242 -6.78 9.33 -16.64
CA GLU A 242 -5.76 10.32 -16.99
C GLU A 242 -4.35 9.87 -16.58
N LEU A 243 -4.23 9.22 -15.41
CA LEU A 243 -2.95 8.88 -14.79
C LEU A 243 -2.55 7.41 -14.96
N THR A 244 -3.29 6.64 -15.77
CA THR A 244 -2.93 5.26 -16.07
C THR A 244 -2.14 5.20 -17.38
N PRO A 245 -0.84 4.88 -17.37
CA PRO A 245 -0.07 4.68 -18.59
C PRO A 245 -0.60 3.49 -19.38
N VAL A 246 -0.67 3.65 -20.70
CA VAL A 246 -1.05 2.60 -21.66
C VAL A 246 0.18 2.14 -22.41
N GLY A 247 0.47 0.84 -22.32
CA GLY A 247 1.67 0.20 -22.81
C GLY A 247 2.85 0.25 -21.82
N LEU A 248 3.67 -0.78 -21.85
CA LEU A 248 4.86 -0.89 -20.97
C LEU A 248 5.91 0.22 -21.22
N PRO A 249 6.14 0.72 -22.44
CA PRO A 249 7.02 1.87 -22.64
C PRO A 249 6.55 3.13 -21.89
N ALA A 250 5.24 3.40 -21.88
CA ALA A 250 4.68 4.53 -21.14
C ALA A 250 4.80 4.34 -19.62
N LEU A 251 4.62 3.11 -19.13
CA LEU A 251 4.85 2.77 -17.72
C LEU A 251 6.31 3.03 -17.33
N ARG A 252 7.28 2.56 -18.15
CA ARG A 252 8.71 2.79 -17.91
C ARG A 252 9.04 4.28 -17.81
N GLN A 253 8.63 5.06 -18.80
CA GLN A 253 8.85 6.51 -18.81
C GLN A 253 8.25 7.19 -17.57
N LEU A 254 7.09 6.76 -17.12
CA LEU A 254 6.46 7.28 -15.91
C LEU A 254 7.28 6.94 -14.65
N ILE A 255 7.77 5.72 -14.52
CA ILE A 255 8.66 5.29 -13.43
C ILE A 255 9.94 6.14 -13.43
N GLU A 256 10.60 6.30 -14.58
CA GLU A 256 11.82 7.11 -14.71
C GLU A 256 11.60 8.57 -14.29
N ARG A 257 10.45 9.15 -14.65
CA ARG A 257 10.08 10.51 -14.18
C ARG A 257 9.89 10.59 -12.67
N PHE A 258 9.32 9.57 -12.03
CA PHE A 258 9.23 9.50 -10.56
C PHE A 258 10.62 9.30 -9.91
N VAL A 259 11.48 8.48 -10.51
CA VAL A 259 12.88 8.33 -10.06
C VAL A 259 13.60 9.67 -10.10
N ALA A 260 13.42 10.46 -11.16
CA ALA A 260 14.04 11.78 -11.32
C ALA A 260 13.63 12.77 -10.21
N VAL A 261 12.44 12.61 -9.61
CA VAL A 261 11.99 13.41 -8.46
C VAL A 261 12.19 12.70 -7.11
N GLY A 262 13.01 11.64 -7.08
CA GLY A 262 13.52 11.03 -5.86
C GLY A 262 12.66 9.90 -5.29
N PHE A 263 11.75 9.29 -6.07
CA PHE A 263 11.00 8.11 -5.66
C PHE A 263 11.78 6.83 -5.97
N SER A 264 11.70 5.84 -5.10
CA SER A 264 12.53 4.64 -5.17
C SER A 264 11.77 3.32 -5.05
N LYS A 265 10.53 3.33 -4.55
CA LYS A 265 9.67 2.15 -4.43
C LYS A 265 8.48 2.28 -5.36
N PHE A 266 8.29 1.32 -6.24
CA PHE A 266 7.17 1.31 -7.17
C PHE A 266 6.32 0.07 -6.95
N VAL A 267 5.02 0.24 -6.78
CA VAL A 267 4.04 -0.85 -6.76
C VAL A 267 3.25 -0.76 -8.06
N VAL A 268 3.58 -1.58 -9.02
CA VAL A 268 2.93 -1.58 -10.33
C VAL A 268 1.83 -2.62 -10.40
N ARG A 269 0.71 -2.29 -10.99
CA ARG A 269 -0.45 -3.18 -11.03
C ARG A 269 -1.19 -3.04 -12.37
N PRO A 270 -1.41 -4.14 -13.11
CA PRO A 270 -2.28 -4.09 -14.28
C PRO A 270 -3.71 -3.73 -13.85
N VAL A 271 -4.35 -2.79 -14.55
CA VAL A 271 -5.73 -2.38 -14.24
C VAL A 271 -6.75 -3.36 -14.82
N VAL A 272 -6.37 -4.10 -15.86
CA VAL A 272 -7.11 -5.23 -16.41
C VAL A 272 -6.41 -6.51 -15.96
N PRO A 273 -7.12 -7.47 -15.36
CA PRO A 273 -6.53 -8.74 -14.96
C PRO A 273 -5.89 -9.47 -16.13
N PRO A 274 -4.62 -9.90 -16.03
CA PRO A 274 -3.97 -10.64 -17.12
C PRO A 274 -4.50 -12.08 -17.20
N PRO A 275 -4.52 -12.70 -18.38
CA PRO A 275 -4.89 -14.11 -18.52
C PRO A 275 -3.86 -15.07 -17.94
N SER A 276 -2.59 -14.68 -17.86
CA SER A 276 -1.49 -15.38 -17.19
C SER A 276 -0.61 -14.38 -16.46
N TRP A 277 -0.37 -14.62 -15.20
CA TRP A 277 0.52 -13.78 -14.39
C TRP A 277 1.98 -13.96 -14.80
N HIS A 278 2.39 -15.16 -15.15
CA HIS A 278 3.77 -15.41 -15.58
C HIS A 278 4.10 -14.61 -16.86
N ALA A 279 3.27 -14.73 -17.89
CA ALA A 279 3.48 -13.99 -19.15
C ALA A 279 3.40 -12.46 -18.96
N GLU A 280 2.53 -11.98 -18.07
CA GLU A 280 2.45 -10.56 -17.75
C GLU A 280 3.72 -10.06 -17.08
N LEU A 281 4.21 -10.80 -16.07
CA LEU A 281 5.40 -10.40 -15.32
C LEU A 281 6.69 -10.58 -16.12
N GLU A 282 6.77 -11.57 -17.03
CA GLU A 282 7.89 -11.71 -17.95
C GLU A 282 8.01 -10.48 -18.86
N ALA A 283 6.90 -10.04 -19.46
CA ALA A 283 6.88 -8.84 -20.27
C ALA A 283 7.18 -7.56 -19.44
N LEU A 284 6.67 -7.49 -18.22
CA LEU A 284 6.95 -6.38 -17.30
C LEU A 284 8.44 -6.36 -16.90
N ALA A 285 9.04 -7.52 -16.59
CA ALA A 285 10.46 -7.64 -16.27
C ALA A 285 11.34 -7.19 -17.44
N GLY A 286 10.99 -7.57 -18.66
CA GLY A 286 11.67 -7.09 -19.88
C GLY A 286 11.60 -5.57 -20.09
N ALA A 287 10.54 -4.93 -19.58
CA ALA A 287 10.34 -3.49 -19.76
C ALA A 287 10.98 -2.63 -18.66
N VAL A 288 10.97 -3.09 -17.40
CA VAL A 288 11.35 -2.27 -16.24
C VAL A 288 12.32 -2.96 -15.27
N GLY A 289 12.67 -4.23 -15.50
CA GLY A 289 13.51 -5.00 -14.57
C GLY A 289 14.91 -4.42 -14.40
N ASP A 290 15.48 -3.85 -15.44
CA ASP A 290 16.78 -3.17 -15.43
C ASP A 290 16.82 -1.87 -14.61
N LEU A 291 15.66 -1.32 -14.26
CA LEU A 291 15.57 -0.17 -13.35
C LEU A 291 15.82 -0.55 -11.89
N GLN A 292 15.64 -1.82 -11.52
CA GLN A 292 15.90 -2.29 -10.15
C GLN A 292 17.40 -2.34 -9.85
N THR A 293 17.76 -1.89 -8.64
CA THR A 293 19.17 -1.80 -8.20
C THR A 293 19.37 -2.44 -6.84
#